data_a6b82dcd92c57b78817c158ae07194af
#
_entry.id   a6b82dcd92c57b78817c158ae07194af
#
_cell.length_a   1.000
_cell.length_b   1.000
_cell.length_c   1.000
_cell.angle_alpha   90.00
_cell.angle_beta   90.00
_cell.angle_gamma   90.00
#
_symmetry.space_group_name_H-M   'P 1'
#
loop_
_entity.id
_entity.type
_entity.pdbx_description
1 polymer ?
#
loop_
_entity_poly.entity_id
_entity_poly.type
_entity_poly.pdbx_seq_one_letter_code
_entity_poly.pdbx_strand_id
1 'polypeptide(L)'
;MNHRDRARGCLLGLAAGDALGAPAENMTPEQIIARWGRLTEIEGGGTDDTEYAIFAASLLLRHGHALTPADVAAAYRSEIIPLMTGPMRGAGFSELGTVQALRRGLEPPLTGRVHAHGWSDGLAMRAAPYGIFCPGDPAEAARLVEQDGLVSGDGEGILGGRAVAGAVAAAMAGARPREVADAALAVIPADSWTARAIVRAREVLGDISGTAGQSTAGQGTAGQSTAGDGIPGDLGRRLHEAVVVRHYPWTDVAPEAVALALAAFLAGEGDVEASVTFGVGLGRDADTIGAIAGAMSGAFQGEAGVPRRWAERIGPATGKCLPVVKGRHVLDVADELAKGR
;
A
#
# COMPACT_ATOMS: atom_id res chain seq x y z
N MET A 1 -14.30 -18.46 -2.47
CA MET A 1 -12.87 -18.12 -2.43
C MET A 1 -12.35 -18.42 -1.03
N ASN A 2 -11.26 -19.15 -0.91
CA ASN A 2 -10.69 -19.53 0.39
C ASN A 2 -9.58 -18.52 0.79
N HIS A 3 -9.12 -18.63 2.05
CA HIS A 3 -8.11 -17.72 2.61
C HIS A 3 -6.79 -17.73 1.83
N ARG A 4 -6.30 -18.93 1.45
CA ARG A 4 -5.07 -19.07 0.67
C ARG A 4 -5.15 -18.38 -0.69
N ASP A 5 -6.26 -18.52 -1.39
CA ASP A 5 -6.48 -17.89 -2.70
C ASP A 5 -6.49 -16.37 -2.59
N ARG A 6 -7.15 -15.83 -1.55
CA ARG A 6 -7.10 -14.38 -1.25
C ARG A 6 -5.70 -13.90 -0.87
N ALA A 7 -4.95 -14.66 -0.07
CA ALA A 7 -3.58 -14.32 0.31
C ALA A 7 -2.66 -14.25 -0.91
N ARG A 8 -2.78 -15.24 -1.82
CA ARG A 8 -2.03 -15.28 -3.08
C ARG A 8 -2.41 -14.10 -3.98
N GLY A 9 -3.70 -13.82 -4.13
CA GLY A 9 -4.19 -12.64 -4.85
C GLY A 9 -3.65 -11.34 -4.27
N CYS A 10 -3.67 -11.20 -2.94
CA CYS A 10 -3.19 -10.01 -2.24
C CYS A 10 -1.70 -9.72 -2.53
N LEU A 11 -0.82 -10.68 -2.27
CA LEU A 11 0.62 -10.47 -2.48
C LEU A 11 1.02 -10.42 -3.96
N LEU A 12 0.32 -11.16 -4.83
CA LEU A 12 0.55 -11.08 -6.27
C LEU A 12 0.08 -9.74 -6.83
N GLY A 13 -1.08 -9.25 -6.37
CA GLY A 13 -1.60 -7.94 -6.73
C GLY A 13 -0.71 -6.80 -6.25
N LEU A 14 -0.19 -6.89 -5.01
CA LEU A 14 0.81 -5.97 -4.49
C LEU A 14 2.03 -5.90 -5.42
N ALA A 15 2.65 -7.05 -5.68
CA ALA A 15 3.86 -7.12 -6.51
C ALA A 15 3.62 -6.67 -7.96
N ALA A 16 2.42 -6.92 -8.50
CA ALA A 16 2.06 -6.45 -9.83
C ALA A 16 1.87 -4.94 -9.87
N GLY A 17 1.26 -4.36 -8.84
CA GLY A 17 1.06 -2.91 -8.71
C GLY A 17 2.38 -2.16 -8.55
N ASP A 18 3.25 -2.64 -7.66
CA ASP A 18 4.62 -2.19 -7.47
C ASP A 18 5.40 -2.21 -8.81
N ALA A 19 5.49 -3.36 -9.46
CA ALA A 19 6.24 -3.49 -10.71
C ALA A 19 5.66 -2.66 -11.87
N LEU A 20 4.33 -2.45 -11.90
CA LEU A 20 3.69 -1.60 -12.90
C LEU A 20 3.95 -0.12 -12.63
N GLY A 21 3.92 0.29 -11.37
CA GLY A 21 4.10 1.68 -10.94
C GLY A 21 5.55 2.17 -10.98
N ALA A 22 6.53 1.28 -10.78
CA ALA A 22 7.95 1.61 -10.67
C ALA A 22 8.49 2.57 -11.78
N PRO A 23 8.18 2.42 -13.07
CA PRO A 23 8.65 3.36 -14.09
C PRO A 23 7.97 4.72 -14.06
N ALA A 24 6.87 4.87 -13.31
CA ALA A 24 6.06 6.08 -13.19
C ALA A 24 6.26 6.79 -11.84
N GLU A 25 7.07 6.24 -10.94
CA GLU A 25 7.42 6.83 -9.65
C GLU A 25 7.96 8.27 -9.83
N ASN A 26 7.49 9.20 -8.98
CA ASN A 26 7.80 10.63 -9.02
C ASN A 26 7.35 11.38 -10.31
N MET A 27 6.53 10.76 -11.16
CA MET A 27 5.96 11.41 -12.34
C MET A 27 4.62 12.08 -12.03
N THR A 28 4.27 13.10 -12.83
CA THR A 28 2.90 13.63 -12.84
C THR A 28 2.00 12.81 -13.78
N PRO A 29 0.66 12.88 -13.61
CA PRO A 29 -0.26 12.22 -14.53
C PRO A 29 -0.03 12.60 -16.00
N GLU A 30 0.28 13.87 -16.26
CA GLU A 30 0.54 14.37 -17.62
C GLU A 30 1.80 13.75 -18.22
N GLN A 31 2.84 13.55 -17.41
CA GLN A 31 4.08 12.89 -17.85
C GLN A 31 3.84 11.41 -18.16
N ILE A 32 3.04 10.72 -17.34
CA ILE A 32 2.66 9.32 -17.57
C ILE A 32 1.87 9.19 -18.87
N ILE A 33 0.88 10.06 -19.05
CA ILE A 33 0.06 10.11 -20.26
C ILE A 33 0.93 10.37 -21.50
N ALA A 34 1.82 11.36 -21.44
CA ALA A 34 2.68 11.71 -22.56
C ALA A 34 3.62 10.57 -22.96
N ARG A 35 4.01 9.72 -21.99
CA ARG A 35 4.96 8.63 -22.24
C ARG A 35 4.28 7.33 -22.70
N TRP A 36 3.15 6.95 -22.09
CA TRP A 36 2.50 5.64 -22.34
C TRP A 36 1.02 5.74 -22.76
N GLY A 37 0.40 6.92 -22.68
CA GLY A 37 -1.05 7.04 -22.70
C GLY A 37 -1.64 6.42 -21.43
N ARG A 38 -1.67 5.09 -21.38
CA ARG A 38 -2.01 4.30 -20.18
C ARG A 38 -0.93 3.26 -19.94
N LEU A 39 -0.40 3.22 -18.72
CA LEU A 39 0.57 2.21 -18.34
C LEU A 39 -0.17 0.94 -17.88
N THR A 40 -0.06 -0.12 -18.69
CA THR A 40 -0.79 -1.39 -18.50
C THR A 40 0.10 -2.62 -18.54
N GLU A 41 1.37 -2.46 -18.92
CA GLU A 41 2.31 -3.56 -19.09
C GLU A 41 3.49 -3.43 -18.11
N ILE A 42 3.83 -4.53 -17.46
CA ILE A 42 4.98 -4.60 -16.55
C ILE A 42 6.24 -4.76 -17.40
N GLU A 43 7.15 -3.80 -17.32
CA GLU A 43 8.42 -3.81 -18.06
C GLU A 43 9.60 -4.29 -17.19
N GLY A 44 9.52 -4.12 -15.87
CA GLY A 44 10.58 -4.40 -14.90
C GLY A 44 10.19 -5.39 -13.81
N GLY A 45 10.98 -5.45 -12.75
CA GLY A 45 10.65 -6.13 -11.50
C GLY A 45 10.10 -5.16 -10.46
N GLY A 46 9.63 -5.69 -9.33
CA GLY A 46 9.21 -4.90 -8.17
C GLY A 46 10.36 -4.13 -7.53
N THR A 47 10.00 -3.26 -6.62
CA THR A 47 10.87 -2.34 -5.86
C THR A 47 10.98 -2.79 -4.40
N ASP A 48 11.21 -1.84 -3.51
CA ASP A 48 11.22 -2.06 -2.06
C ASP A 48 9.84 -2.42 -1.51
N ASP A 49 8.74 -1.98 -2.11
CA ASP A 49 7.37 -2.36 -1.69
C ASP A 49 7.23 -3.87 -1.55
N THR A 50 7.53 -4.62 -2.61
CA THR A 50 7.47 -6.09 -2.62
C THR A 50 8.49 -6.70 -1.66
N GLU A 51 9.73 -6.20 -1.67
CA GLU A 51 10.79 -6.78 -0.87
C GLU A 51 10.58 -6.56 0.64
N TYR A 52 10.11 -5.38 1.06
CA TYR A 52 9.73 -5.13 2.46
C TYR A 52 8.44 -5.82 2.88
N ALA A 53 7.47 -6.03 1.97
CA ALA A 53 6.29 -6.85 2.27
C ALA A 53 6.69 -8.32 2.57
N ILE A 54 7.62 -8.89 1.81
CA ILE A 54 8.18 -10.23 2.09
C ILE A 54 8.90 -10.25 3.44
N PHE A 55 9.66 -9.21 3.77
CA PHE A 55 10.34 -9.09 5.07
C PHE A 55 9.32 -9.01 6.22
N ALA A 56 8.30 -8.16 6.11
CA ALA A 56 7.22 -8.04 7.09
C ALA A 56 6.49 -9.39 7.32
N ALA A 57 6.22 -10.12 6.23
CA ALA A 57 5.68 -11.49 6.34
C ALA A 57 6.59 -12.41 7.15
N SER A 58 7.92 -12.32 6.96
CA SER A 58 8.88 -13.14 7.71
C SER A 58 8.87 -12.86 9.21
N LEU A 59 8.63 -11.61 9.61
CA LEU A 59 8.46 -11.23 11.02
C LEU A 59 7.22 -11.88 11.62
N LEU A 60 6.09 -11.81 10.92
CA LEU A 60 4.83 -12.43 11.34
C LEU A 60 4.94 -13.96 11.46
N LEU A 61 5.60 -14.61 10.50
CA LEU A 61 5.80 -16.07 10.55
C LEU A 61 6.66 -16.52 11.74
N ARG A 62 7.55 -15.67 12.23
CA ARG A 62 8.41 -15.96 13.38
C ARG A 62 7.77 -15.63 14.72
N HIS A 63 7.09 -14.51 14.81
CA HIS A 63 6.62 -13.95 16.09
C HIS A 63 5.11 -14.01 16.27
N GLY A 64 4.34 -14.17 15.18
CA GLY A 64 2.89 -14.22 15.23
C GLY A 64 2.28 -12.99 15.91
N HIS A 65 1.25 -13.21 16.71
CA HIS A 65 0.58 -12.17 17.49
C HIS A 65 1.43 -11.56 18.60
N ALA A 66 2.58 -12.18 18.94
CA ALA A 66 3.50 -11.68 19.97
C ALA A 66 4.56 -10.72 19.43
N LEU A 67 4.51 -10.36 18.15
CA LEU A 67 5.45 -9.42 17.53
C LEU A 67 5.54 -8.11 18.32
N THR A 68 6.78 -7.68 18.59
CA THR A 68 7.09 -6.43 19.30
C THR A 68 8.03 -5.53 18.50
N PRO A 69 8.13 -4.23 18.79
CA PRO A 69 9.10 -3.35 18.14
C PRO A 69 10.55 -3.80 18.36
N ALA A 70 10.84 -4.45 19.50
CA ALA A 70 12.16 -4.99 19.80
C ALA A 70 12.54 -6.14 18.83
N ASP A 71 11.58 -7.01 18.49
CA ASP A 71 11.79 -8.10 17.53
C ASP A 71 12.08 -7.55 16.13
N VAL A 72 11.32 -6.53 15.71
CA VAL A 72 11.54 -5.86 14.43
C VAL A 72 12.92 -5.20 14.40
N ALA A 73 13.28 -4.43 15.43
CA ALA A 73 14.60 -3.78 15.53
C ALA A 73 15.74 -4.81 15.54
N ALA A 74 15.55 -5.95 16.22
CA ALA A 74 16.51 -7.04 16.23
C ALA A 74 16.70 -7.64 14.83
N ALA A 75 15.62 -7.83 14.06
CA ALA A 75 15.70 -8.30 12.68
C ALA A 75 16.41 -7.29 11.78
N TYR A 76 16.14 -5.99 11.90
CA TYR A 76 16.91 -4.96 11.18
C TYR A 76 18.40 -5.05 11.48
N ARG A 77 18.79 -5.23 12.76
CA ARG A 77 20.21 -5.32 13.18
C ARG A 77 20.89 -6.59 12.69
N SER A 78 20.21 -7.71 12.68
CA SER A 78 20.80 -9.02 12.35
C SER A 78 20.72 -9.37 10.87
N GLU A 79 19.69 -8.90 10.15
CA GLU A 79 19.38 -9.37 8.80
C GLU A 79 19.54 -8.28 7.73
N ILE A 80 19.27 -7.00 8.06
CA ILE A 80 19.34 -5.90 7.11
C ILE A 80 20.68 -5.18 7.19
N ILE A 81 21.05 -4.68 8.36
CA ILE A 81 22.23 -3.84 8.54
C ILE A 81 23.54 -4.55 8.11
N PRO A 82 23.78 -5.84 8.40
CA PRO A 82 25.02 -6.51 7.99
C PRO A 82 25.16 -6.67 6.48
N LEU A 83 24.05 -6.71 5.75
CA LEU A 83 24.02 -6.85 4.28
C LEU A 83 24.15 -5.52 3.55
N MET A 84 24.03 -4.39 4.28
CA MET A 84 24.20 -3.04 3.74
C MET A 84 25.67 -2.63 3.80
N THR A 85 26.48 -3.13 2.90
CA THR A 85 27.92 -2.84 2.82
C THR A 85 28.26 -1.54 2.08
N GLY A 86 27.25 -0.83 1.58
CA GLY A 86 27.36 0.44 0.84
C GLY A 86 26.14 1.34 1.05
N PRO A 87 25.96 2.37 0.23
CA PRO A 87 24.74 3.16 0.24
C PRO A 87 23.52 2.27 -0.02
N MET A 88 22.46 2.45 0.75
CA MET A 88 21.18 1.80 0.46
C MET A 88 20.73 2.20 -0.94
N ARG A 89 20.32 1.25 -1.74
CA ARG A 89 19.80 1.46 -3.08
C ARG A 89 18.36 0.98 -3.15
N GLY A 90 17.48 1.84 -3.63
CA GLY A 90 16.07 1.48 -3.84
C GLY A 90 15.30 1.21 -2.55
N ALA A 91 15.66 1.82 -1.44
CA ALA A 91 14.88 1.85 -0.22
C ALA A 91 14.42 3.29 0.05
N GLY A 92 13.24 3.43 0.66
CA GLY A 92 12.71 4.71 1.06
C GLY A 92 13.58 5.44 2.09
N PHE A 93 13.36 6.72 2.24
CA PHE A 93 14.13 7.56 3.18
C PHE A 93 13.84 7.18 4.64
N SER A 94 12.65 6.68 4.97
CA SER A 94 12.31 6.21 6.31
C SER A 94 13.14 4.99 6.72
N GLU A 95 13.33 4.03 5.83
CA GLU A 95 14.16 2.83 6.05
C GLU A 95 15.63 3.20 6.21
N LEU A 96 16.13 4.14 5.39
CA LEU A 96 17.49 4.65 5.52
C LEU A 96 17.69 5.35 6.89
N GLY A 97 16.74 6.20 7.28
CA GLY A 97 16.75 6.89 8.57
C GLY A 97 16.74 5.92 9.75
N THR A 98 15.92 4.88 9.66
CA THR A 98 15.84 3.79 10.63
C THR A 98 17.16 3.04 10.78
N VAL A 99 17.76 2.62 9.68
CA VAL A 99 19.07 1.93 9.69
C VAL A 99 20.15 2.80 10.33
N GLN A 100 20.18 4.08 9.99
CA GLN A 100 21.14 5.03 10.59
C GLN A 100 20.90 5.22 12.10
N ALA A 101 19.64 5.29 12.55
CA ALA A 101 19.30 5.40 13.95
C ALA A 101 19.70 4.15 14.75
N LEU A 102 19.38 2.96 14.22
CA LEU A 102 19.77 1.67 14.82
C LEU A 102 21.28 1.50 14.91
N ARG A 103 22.03 1.90 13.87
CA ARG A 103 23.52 1.89 13.88
C ARG A 103 24.11 2.80 14.96
N ARG A 104 23.41 3.87 15.33
CA ARG A 104 23.79 4.76 16.43
C ARG A 104 23.35 4.24 17.80
N GLY A 105 22.76 3.06 17.89
CA GLY A 105 22.30 2.45 19.13
C GLY A 105 20.98 2.99 19.68
N LEU A 106 20.20 3.70 18.84
CA LEU A 106 18.86 4.12 19.24
C LEU A 106 17.89 2.94 19.23
N GLU A 107 16.89 3.01 20.11
CA GLU A 107 15.85 2.00 20.26
C GLU A 107 14.47 2.56 19.82
N PRO A 108 13.54 1.69 19.37
CA PRO A 108 12.17 2.11 19.15
C PRO A 108 11.52 2.71 20.43
N PRO A 109 10.67 3.71 20.32
CA PRO A 109 10.19 4.34 19.07
C PRO A 109 11.09 5.49 18.58
N LEU A 110 12.24 5.76 19.21
CA LEU A 110 13.11 6.86 18.81
C LEU A 110 13.66 6.67 17.37
N THR A 111 13.88 5.42 16.96
CA THR A 111 14.38 5.11 15.62
C THR A 111 13.50 5.68 14.50
N GLY A 112 12.18 5.67 14.65
CA GLY A 112 11.25 6.26 13.70
C GLY A 112 11.04 7.78 13.86
N ARG A 113 11.39 8.34 15.02
CA ARG A 113 11.14 9.75 15.37
C ARG A 113 12.29 10.70 15.09
N VAL A 114 13.50 10.19 14.97
CA VAL A 114 14.71 11.05 14.85
C VAL A 114 15.02 11.51 13.45
N HIS A 115 14.24 11.10 12.45
CA HIS A 115 14.40 11.51 11.04
C HIS A 115 13.14 12.19 10.51
N ALA A 116 13.31 12.97 9.43
CA ALA A 116 12.22 13.78 8.87
C ALA A 116 11.15 12.97 8.11
N HIS A 117 11.40 11.68 7.86
CA HIS A 117 10.55 10.82 7.02
C HIS A 117 9.65 9.87 7.83
N GLY A 118 9.34 10.20 9.07
CA GLY A 118 8.46 9.39 9.91
C GLY A 118 7.02 9.27 9.38
N TRP A 119 6.61 10.20 8.52
CA TRP A 119 5.28 10.23 7.88
C TRP A 119 5.26 9.63 6.47
N SER A 120 6.35 9.01 6.02
CA SER A 120 6.38 8.35 4.72
C SER A 120 5.42 7.14 4.69
N ASP A 121 5.08 6.70 3.49
CA ASP A 121 4.23 5.54 3.24
C ASP A 121 4.97 4.20 3.29
N GLY A 122 6.27 4.19 3.62
CA GLY A 122 7.10 3.00 3.73
C GLY A 122 6.53 1.90 4.64
N LEU A 123 5.72 2.24 5.67
CA LEU A 123 4.96 1.25 6.43
C LEU A 123 3.71 0.78 5.67
N ALA A 124 3.02 1.69 4.97
CA ALA A 124 1.79 1.36 4.25
C ALA A 124 2.05 0.41 3.08
N MET A 125 3.16 0.60 2.33
CA MET A 125 3.54 -0.26 1.20
C MET A 125 3.72 -1.73 1.62
N ARG A 126 4.19 -2.01 2.84
CA ARG A 126 4.45 -3.35 3.38
C ARG A 126 3.41 -3.86 4.36
N ALA A 127 2.26 -3.18 4.49
CA ALA A 127 1.24 -3.49 5.50
C ALA A 127 0.35 -4.70 5.15
N ALA A 128 0.28 -5.10 3.88
CA ALA A 128 -0.59 -6.17 3.41
C ALA A 128 -0.43 -7.52 4.15
N PRO A 129 0.78 -8.01 4.48
CA PRO A 129 0.96 -9.25 5.24
C PRO A 129 0.24 -9.26 6.58
N TYR A 130 0.14 -8.12 7.26
CA TYR A 130 -0.57 -8.01 8.54
C TYR A 130 -2.08 -8.24 8.39
N GLY A 131 -2.66 -7.70 7.31
CA GLY A 131 -4.07 -7.96 6.96
C GLY A 131 -4.33 -9.41 6.55
N ILE A 132 -3.39 -10.03 5.82
CA ILE A 132 -3.46 -11.46 5.47
C ILE A 132 -3.41 -12.32 6.73
N PHE A 133 -2.58 -11.97 7.69
CA PHE A 133 -2.40 -12.72 8.94
C PHE A 133 -3.61 -12.60 9.88
N CYS A 134 -4.37 -11.50 9.81
CA CYS A 134 -5.54 -11.19 10.65
C CYS A 134 -6.83 -11.02 9.83
N PRO A 135 -7.28 -12.00 9.01
CA PRO A 135 -8.43 -11.84 8.14
C PRO A 135 -9.72 -11.68 8.96
N GLY A 136 -10.44 -10.58 8.67
CA GLY A 136 -11.66 -10.21 9.38
C GLY A 136 -11.44 -9.52 10.72
N ASP A 137 -10.18 -9.29 11.12
CA ASP A 137 -9.84 -8.52 12.32
C ASP A 137 -8.96 -7.31 11.98
N PRO A 138 -9.56 -6.20 11.47
CA PRO A 138 -8.84 -4.98 11.17
C PRO A 138 -8.10 -4.37 12.38
N ALA A 139 -8.65 -4.53 13.60
CA ALA A 139 -8.06 -3.98 14.81
C ALA A 139 -6.75 -4.68 15.16
N GLU A 140 -6.72 -6.01 15.09
CA GLU A 140 -5.51 -6.78 15.34
C GLU A 140 -4.46 -6.58 14.25
N ALA A 141 -4.87 -6.51 12.96
CA ALA A 141 -3.96 -6.17 11.87
C ALA A 141 -3.29 -4.79 12.08
N ALA A 142 -4.08 -3.79 12.48
CA ALA A 142 -3.60 -2.45 12.82
C ALA A 142 -2.66 -2.45 14.03
N ARG A 143 -2.95 -3.25 15.06
CA ARG A 143 -2.08 -3.40 16.24
C ARG A 143 -0.72 -4.01 15.88
N LEU A 144 -0.71 -5.03 15.03
CA LEU A 144 0.52 -5.73 14.63
C LEU A 144 1.39 -4.86 13.73
N VAL A 145 0.83 -4.21 12.70
CA VAL A 145 1.61 -3.32 11.82
C VAL A 145 2.18 -2.12 12.57
N GLU A 146 1.51 -1.64 13.62
CA GLU A 146 2.03 -0.58 14.49
C GLU A 146 3.34 -1.01 15.19
N GLN A 147 3.51 -2.29 15.54
CA GLN A 147 4.77 -2.77 16.14
C GLN A 147 5.94 -2.63 15.16
N ASP A 148 5.74 -2.89 13.87
CA ASP A 148 6.72 -2.60 12.82
C ASP A 148 6.90 -1.08 12.65
N GLY A 149 5.81 -0.35 12.58
CA GLY A 149 5.81 1.10 12.39
C GLY A 149 6.58 1.89 13.44
N LEU A 150 6.53 1.47 14.69
CA LEU A 150 7.28 2.10 15.80
C LEU A 150 8.81 2.04 15.61
N VAL A 151 9.31 1.22 14.70
CA VAL A 151 10.74 1.13 14.39
C VAL A 151 11.14 2.12 13.30
N SER A 152 10.29 2.32 12.28
CA SER A 152 10.66 3.05 11.06
C SER A 152 9.87 4.33 10.81
N GLY A 153 8.79 4.57 11.56
CA GLY A 153 7.88 5.68 11.33
C GLY A 153 7.40 6.35 12.61
N ASP A 154 6.61 7.39 12.44
CA ASP A 154 5.90 8.10 13.50
C ASP A 154 4.61 8.71 12.94
N GLY A 155 3.64 9.03 13.82
CA GLY A 155 2.43 9.76 13.47
C GLY A 155 1.70 9.20 12.24
N GLU A 156 1.57 10.01 11.20
CA GLU A 156 0.78 9.66 10.01
C GLU A 156 1.37 8.48 9.21
N GLY A 157 2.68 8.23 9.24
CA GLY A 157 3.26 7.05 8.63
C GLY A 157 2.75 5.76 9.26
N ILE A 158 2.66 5.73 10.60
CA ILE A 158 2.08 4.60 11.35
C ILE A 158 0.58 4.48 11.04
N LEU A 159 -0.14 5.60 11.03
CA LEU A 159 -1.58 5.60 10.75
C LEU A 159 -1.89 5.12 9.33
N GLY A 160 -1.06 5.47 8.34
CA GLY A 160 -1.17 4.94 6.98
C GLY A 160 -1.05 3.42 6.93
N GLY A 161 -0.02 2.88 7.59
CA GLY A 161 0.16 1.42 7.69
C GLY A 161 -1.02 0.71 8.36
N ARG A 162 -1.55 1.29 9.47
CA ARG A 162 -2.75 0.77 10.16
C ARG A 162 -3.97 0.74 9.25
N ALA A 163 -4.21 1.83 8.50
CA ALA A 163 -5.33 1.92 7.57
C ALA A 163 -5.25 0.84 6.48
N VAL A 164 -4.07 0.63 5.88
CA VAL A 164 -3.87 -0.41 4.85
C VAL A 164 -4.01 -1.81 5.43
N ALA A 165 -3.39 -2.10 6.57
CA ALA A 165 -3.51 -3.40 7.24
C ALA A 165 -4.97 -3.73 7.57
N GLY A 166 -5.73 -2.75 8.11
CA GLY A 166 -7.15 -2.89 8.41
C GLY A 166 -8.01 -3.12 7.16
N ALA A 167 -7.73 -2.38 6.09
CA ALA A 167 -8.39 -2.55 4.80
C ALA A 167 -8.18 -3.95 4.21
N VAL A 168 -6.92 -4.40 4.18
CA VAL A 168 -6.57 -5.74 3.70
C VAL A 168 -7.22 -6.83 4.55
N ALA A 169 -7.23 -6.69 5.89
CA ALA A 169 -7.90 -7.65 6.78
C ALA A 169 -9.40 -7.79 6.46
N ALA A 170 -10.09 -6.68 6.19
CA ALA A 170 -11.49 -6.70 5.76
C ALA A 170 -11.67 -7.36 4.38
N ALA A 171 -10.83 -7.01 3.40
CA ALA A 171 -10.86 -7.60 2.07
C ALA A 171 -10.59 -9.12 2.12
N MET A 172 -9.67 -9.58 2.96
CA MET A 172 -9.39 -11.00 3.21
C MET A 172 -10.59 -11.77 3.76
N ALA A 173 -11.51 -11.10 4.46
CA ALA A 173 -12.77 -11.68 4.91
C ALA A 173 -13.89 -11.60 3.86
N GLY A 174 -13.65 -10.95 2.73
CA GLY A 174 -14.63 -10.81 1.64
C GLY A 174 -15.53 -9.59 1.77
N ALA A 175 -15.12 -8.59 2.55
CA ALA A 175 -15.82 -7.31 2.63
C ALA A 175 -15.89 -6.63 1.25
N ARG A 176 -17.00 -5.95 0.99
CA ARG A 176 -17.19 -5.18 -0.25
C ARG A 176 -16.29 -3.93 -0.26
N PRO A 177 -15.99 -3.35 -1.42
CA PRO A 177 -15.05 -2.23 -1.52
C PRO A 177 -15.31 -1.07 -0.54
N ARG A 178 -16.56 -0.67 -0.34
CA ARG A 178 -16.90 0.37 0.64
C ARG A 178 -16.63 -0.05 2.08
N GLU A 179 -16.94 -1.30 2.42
CA GLU A 179 -16.68 -1.86 3.75
C GLU A 179 -15.18 -1.97 4.03
N VAL A 180 -14.36 -2.23 3.01
CA VAL A 180 -12.89 -2.20 3.08
C VAL A 180 -12.40 -0.78 3.43
N ALA A 181 -12.93 0.24 2.77
CA ALA A 181 -12.58 1.63 3.08
C ALA A 181 -13.08 2.07 4.47
N ASP A 182 -14.24 1.59 4.91
CA ASP A 182 -14.74 1.82 6.27
C ASP A 182 -13.84 1.17 7.33
N ALA A 183 -13.33 -0.04 7.06
CA ALA A 183 -12.39 -0.73 7.94
C ALA A 183 -11.04 0.00 8.06
N ALA A 184 -10.55 0.60 6.97
CA ALA A 184 -9.36 1.47 7.02
C ALA A 184 -9.54 2.65 7.97
N LEU A 185 -10.69 3.33 7.89
CA LEU A 185 -11.02 4.47 8.74
C LEU A 185 -11.28 4.08 10.20
N ALA A 186 -11.83 2.89 10.44
CA ALA A 186 -12.18 2.42 11.79
C ALA A 186 -10.95 2.19 12.70
N VAL A 187 -9.76 2.02 12.14
CA VAL A 187 -8.54 1.69 12.90
C VAL A 187 -7.58 2.87 13.09
N ILE A 188 -7.98 4.07 12.65
CA ILE A 188 -7.19 5.31 12.79
C ILE A 188 -8.04 6.44 13.38
N PRO A 189 -7.43 7.45 14.05
CA PRO A 189 -8.17 8.60 14.56
C PRO A 189 -8.86 9.38 13.43
N ALA A 190 -10.14 9.73 13.64
CA ALA A 190 -10.93 10.43 12.63
C ALA A 190 -10.41 11.85 12.29
N ASP A 191 -9.67 12.46 13.20
CA ASP A 191 -9.04 13.77 13.04
C ASP A 191 -7.60 13.70 12.51
N SER A 192 -7.08 12.50 12.23
CA SER A 192 -5.78 12.33 11.58
C SER A 192 -5.77 12.90 10.16
N TRP A 193 -4.60 13.24 9.65
CA TRP A 193 -4.48 13.70 8.28
C TRP A 193 -4.85 12.56 7.30
N THR A 194 -4.38 11.35 7.55
CA THR A 194 -4.72 10.15 6.74
C THR A 194 -6.22 9.94 6.67
N ALA A 195 -6.94 9.98 7.81
CA ALA A 195 -8.40 9.82 7.79
C ALA A 195 -9.09 10.92 6.98
N ARG A 196 -8.69 12.18 7.18
CA ARG A 196 -9.24 13.31 6.41
C ARG A 196 -8.95 13.21 4.91
N ALA A 197 -7.77 12.73 4.52
CA ALA A 197 -7.43 12.51 3.11
C ALA A 197 -8.29 11.41 2.49
N ILE A 198 -8.49 10.28 3.18
CA ILE A 198 -9.38 9.20 2.75
C ILE A 198 -10.82 9.70 2.61
N VAL A 199 -11.33 10.46 3.59
CA VAL A 199 -12.69 11.03 3.53
C VAL A 199 -12.85 11.96 2.32
N ARG A 200 -11.91 12.86 2.07
CA ARG A 200 -11.93 13.76 0.90
C ARG A 200 -11.90 12.98 -0.43
N ALA A 201 -11.07 11.93 -0.52
CA ALA A 201 -11.03 11.08 -1.70
C ALA A 201 -12.38 10.39 -1.95
N ARG A 202 -13.04 9.89 -0.91
CA ARG A 202 -14.39 9.31 -0.99
C ARG A 202 -15.47 10.34 -1.37
N GLU A 203 -15.37 11.56 -0.88
CA GLU A 203 -16.27 12.66 -1.29
C GLU A 203 -16.16 12.95 -2.78
N VAL A 204 -14.94 12.97 -3.33
CA VAL A 204 -14.70 13.15 -4.77
C VAL A 204 -15.34 12.03 -5.59
N LEU A 205 -15.31 10.80 -5.08
CA LEU A 205 -15.97 9.64 -5.71
C LEU A 205 -17.51 9.64 -5.57
N GLY A 206 -18.07 10.50 -4.72
CA GLY A 206 -19.48 10.44 -4.37
C GLY A 206 -19.87 9.24 -3.50
N ASP A 207 -18.87 8.62 -2.84
CA ASP A 207 -19.06 7.42 -2.03
C ASP A 207 -19.73 7.69 -0.68
N ILE A 208 -19.69 8.94 -0.19
CA ILE A 208 -20.32 9.36 1.06
C ILE A 208 -21.76 9.82 0.79
N SER A 209 -22.66 8.86 0.59
CA SER A 209 -24.10 9.09 0.57
C SER A 209 -24.67 8.76 1.94
N GLY A 210 -24.56 9.69 2.93
CA GLY A 210 -25.09 9.37 4.26
C GLY A 210 -24.99 10.45 5.32
N THR A 211 -25.07 11.75 4.93
CA THR A 211 -25.57 12.79 5.84
C THR A 211 -26.75 13.50 5.18
N ALA A 212 -27.94 13.21 5.67
CA ALA A 212 -29.15 13.88 5.28
C ALA A 212 -28.99 15.40 5.49
N GLY A 213 -28.97 16.14 4.41
CA GLY A 213 -28.92 17.62 4.43
C GLY A 213 -29.00 18.12 3.01
N GLN A 214 -30.27 18.34 2.56
CA GLN A 214 -30.73 19.11 1.42
C GLN A 214 -29.64 19.72 0.53
N SER A 215 -29.43 19.13 -0.64
CA SER A 215 -28.79 19.80 -1.77
C SER A 215 -29.81 19.90 -2.89
N THR A 216 -30.05 21.14 -3.30
CA THR A 216 -30.93 21.57 -4.42
C THR A 216 -30.59 20.77 -5.69
N ALA A 217 -31.61 20.19 -6.28
CA ALA A 217 -31.60 19.46 -7.52
C ALA A 217 -30.99 20.28 -8.66
N GLY A 218 -29.72 19.93 -9.01
CA GLY A 218 -29.18 20.20 -10.33
C GLY A 218 -29.26 18.89 -11.11
N GLN A 219 -30.09 18.82 -12.15
CA GLN A 219 -30.14 17.72 -13.08
C GLN A 219 -28.79 17.62 -13.82
N GLY A 220 -27.90 16.77 -13.31
CA GLY A 220 -26.70 16.32 -14.01
C GLY A 220 -27.01 14.92 -14.56
N THR A 221 -27.06 14.80 -15.86
CA THR A 221 -27.15 13.56 -16.64
C THR A 221 -26.19 12.53 -16.08
N ALA A 222 -26.71 11.33 -15.78
CA ALA A 222 -25.92 10.14 -15.50
C ALA A 222 -24.95 9.91 -16.66
N GLY A 223 -23.69 10.33 -16.49
CA GLY A 223 -22.60 10.07 -17.41
C GLY A 223 -22.28 8.60 -17.34
N GLN A 224 -22.49 7.90 -18.44
CA GLN A 224 -22.06 6.54 -18.67
C GLN A 224 -20.56 6.44 -18.32
N SER A 225 -20.23 5.52 -17.43
CA SER A 225 -18.87 5.05 -17.22
C SER A 225 -18.33 4.55 -18.54
N THR A 226 -17.53 5.38 -19.23
CA THR A 226 -16.74 4.92 -20.39
C THR A 226 -15.48 4.26 -19.82
N ALA A 227 -15.55 2.97 -19.65
CA ALA A 227 -14.40 2.09 -19.38
C ALA A 227 -13.40 2.07 -20.57
N GLY A 228 -13.27 3.17 -21.31
CA GLY A 228 -12.55 3.22 -22.58
C GLY A 228 -11.33 4.13 -22.64
N ASP A 229 -11.29 5.21 -21.87
CA ASP A 229 -10.20 6.19 -21.99
C ASP A 229 -9.39 6.25 -20.70
N GLY A 230 -8.32 5.47 -20.68
CA GLY A 230 -7.47 5.14 -19.55
C GLY A 230 -6.57 6.27 -19.05
N ILE A 231 -7.15 7.37 -18.68
CA ILE A 231 -6.50 8.52 -18.09
C ILE A 231 -7.21 8.78 -16.79
N PRO A 232 -6.55 9.26 -15.72
CA PRO A 232 -7.26 9.94 -14.67
C PRO A 232 -7.83 11.24 -15.26
N GLY A 233 -8.88 11.14 -16.05
CA GLY A 233 -9.58 12.26 -16.65
C GLY A 233 -9.98 13.28 -15.58
N ASP A 234 -11.16 13.81 -15.62
CA ASP A 234 -11.67 14.72 -14.60
C ASP A 234 -11.57 14.15 -13.16
N LEU A 235 -11.82 12.86 -12.98
CA LEU A 235 -11.75 12.19 -11.68
C LEU A 235 -10.34 12.22 -11.08
N GLY A 236 -9.30 11.86 -11.84
CA GLY A 236 -7.91 11.86 -11.35
C GLY A 236 -7.45 13.26 -10.98
N ARG A 237 -7.79 14.27 -11.80
CA ARG A 237 -7.49 15.67 -11.48
C ARG A 237 -8.19 16.12 -10.20
N ARG A 238 -9.46 15.80 -10.00
CA ARG A 238 -10.21 16.12 -8.77
C ARG A 238 -9.64 15.42 -7.54
N LEU A 239 -9.20 14.18 -7.65
CA LEU A 239 -8.50 13.47 -6.58
C LEU A 239 -7.18 14.16 -6.22
N HIS A 240 -6.37 14.53 -7.22
CA HIS A 240 -5.15 15.31 -6.98
C HIS A 240 -5.43 16.63 -6.27
N GLU A 241 -6.45 17.39 -6.70
CA GLU A 241 -6.82 18.66 -6.06
C GLU A 241 -7.27 18.49 -4.60
N ALA A 242 -7.93 17.37 -4.29
CA ALA A 242 -8.47 17.10 -2.97
C ALA A 242 -7.44 16.53 -1.99
N VAL A 243 -6.50 15.71 -2.46
CA VAL A 243 -5.64 14.87 -1.62
C VAL A 243 -4.18 15.27 -1.69
N VAL A 244 -3.65 15.56 -2.90
CA VAL A 244 -2.22 15.82 -3.09
C VAL A 244 -1.81 17.16 -2.47
N VAL A 245 -0.73 17.13 -1.69
CA VAL A 245 -0.17 18.33 -1.06
C VAL A 245 0.68 19.08 -2.08
N ARG A 246 0.11 20.13 -2.68
CA ARG A 246 0.79 20.96 -3.66
C ARG A 246 2.08 21.55 -3.10
N HIS A 247 3.11 21.54 -3.93
CA HIS A 247 4.44 22.06 -3.61
C HIS A 247 5.20 21.29 -2.52
N TYR A 248 4.67 20.14 -2.05
CA TYR A 248 5.44 19.23 -1.22
C TYR A 248 6.38 18.42 -2.12
N PRO A 249 7.70 18.48 -1.91
CA PRO A 249 8.67 17.94 -2.86
C PRO A 249 8.76 16.41 -2.84
N TRP A 250 8.39 15.78 -1.73
CA TRP A 250 8.40 14.34 -1.61
C TRP A 250 7.03 13.74 -1.97
N THR A 251 7.05 12.62 -2.68
CA THR A 251 5.85 11.93 -3.14
C THR A 251 5.43 10.81 -2.21
N ASP A 252 6.29 10.40 -1.30
CA ASP A 252 6.19 9.29 -0.37
C ASP A 252 5.47 9.63 0.96
N VAL A 253 4.35 10.34 0.90
CA VAL A 253 3.61 10.76 2.11
C VAL A 253 2.40 9.85 2.35
N ALA A 254 2.39 9.15 3.47
CA ALA A 254 1.35 8.16 3.81
C ALA A 254 -0.10 8.66 3.66
N PRO A 255 -0.50 9.87 4.16
CA PRO A 255 -1.86 10.38 3.96
C PRO A 255 -2.26 10.49 2.50
N GLU A 256 -1.33 10.84 1.62
CA GLU A 256 -1.57 10.99 0.18
C GLU A 256 -1.64 9.63 -0.51
N ALA A 257 -0.61 8.80 -0.38
CA ALA A 257 -0.50 7.52 -1.06
C ALA A 257 -1.65 6.57 -0.66
N VAL A 258 -1.97 6.48 0.64
CA VAL A 258 -3.05 5.62 1.14
C VAL A 258 -4.42 6.09 0.66
N ALA A 259 -4.70 7.41 0.66
CA ALA A 259 -5.97 7.92 0.20
C ALA A 259 -6.15 7.73 -1.31
N LEU A 260 -5.10 7.94 -2.12
CA LEU A 260 -5.12 7.71 -3.57
C LEU A 260 -5.28 6.22 -3.90
N ALA A 261 -4.59 5.33 -3.18
CA ALA A 261 -4.73 3.88 -3.38
C ALA A 261 -6.15 3.38 -3.03
N LEU A 262 -6.74 3.84 -1.92
CA LEU A 262 -8.12 3.53 -1.56
C LEU A 262 -9.11 4.09 -2.59
N ALA A 263 -8.87 5.31 -3.09
CA ALA A 263 -9.70 5.89 -4.15
C ALA A 263 -9.61 5.06 -5.44
N ALA A 264 -8.43 4.59 -5.80
CA ALA A 264 -8.23 3.74 -6.97
C ALA A 264 -8.94 2.38 -6.82
N PHE A 265 -8.86 1.77 -5.64
CA PHE A 265 -9.58 0.55 -5.32
C PHE A 265 -11.10 0.70 -5.40
N LEU A 266 -11.63 1.81 -4.87
CA LEU A 266 -13.07 2.12 -4.93
C LEU A 266 -13.54 2.43 -6.36
N ALA A 267 -12.78 3.24 -7.10
CA ALA A 267 -13.09 3.59 -8.49
C ALA A 267 -13.04 2.38 -9.43
N GLY A 268 -12.15 1.44 -9.15
CA GLY A 268 -12.05 0.16 -9.85
C GLY A 268 -13.05 -0.89 -9.36
N GLU A 269 -13.92 -0.56 -8.39
CA GLU A 269 -14.88 -1.50 -7.78
C GLU A 269 -14.24 -2.80 -7.29
N GLY A 270 -12.97 -2.75 -6.88
CA GLY A 270 -12.19 -3.89 -6.43
C GLY A 270 -11.59 -4.76 -7.56
N ASP A 271 -11.77 -4.40 -8.82
CA ASP A 271 -11.07 -5.07 -9.95
C ASP A 271 -9.58 -4.75 -9.92
N VAL A 272 -8.73 -5.77 -10.04
CA VAL A 272 -7.27 -5.60 -9.90
C VAL A 272 -6.72 -4.72 -11.01
N GLU A 273 -7.07 -5.01 -12.27
CA GLU A 273 -6.51 -4.25 -13.40
C GLU A 273 -6.97 -2.80 -13.40
N ALA A 274 -8.27 -2.58 -13.16
CA ALA A 274 -8.83 -1.24 -13.10
C ALA A 274 -8.24 -0.43 -11.95
N SER A 275 -8.17 -1.01 -10.75
CA SER A 275 -7.64 -0.34 -9.55
C SER A 275 -6.17 0.02 -9.70
N VAL A 276 -5.34 -0.94 -10.12
CA VAL A 276 -3.89 -0.73 -10.23
C VAL A 276 -3.56 0.26 -11.35
N THR A 277 -4.14 0.10 -12.54
CA THR A 277 -3.84 1.02 -13.66
C THR A 277 -4.32 2.43 -13.40
N PHE A 278 -5.46 2.60 -12.71
CA PHE A 278 -5.94 3.92 -12.31
C PHE A 278 -5.02 4.53 -11.25
N GLY A 279 -4.65 3.77 -10.21
CA GLY A 279 -3.75 4.22 -9.15
C GLY A 279 -2.39 4.67 -9.67
N VAL A 280 -1.74 3.83 -10.50
CA VAL A 280 -0.46 4.15 -11.15
C VAL A 280 -0.59 5.39 -12.03
N GLY A 281 -1.71 5.56 -12.75
CA GLY A 281 -1.98 6.74 -13.57
C GLY A 281 -2.10 8.05 -12.81
N LEU A 282 -2.30 8.00 -11.49
CA LEU A 282 -2.29 9.17 -10.62
C LEU A 282 -0.87 9.73 -10.39
N GLY A 283 0.18 8.97 -10.71
CA GLY A 283 1.56 9.40 -10.49
C GLY A 283 1.92 9.52 -9.02
N ARG A 284 2.77 10.48 -8.67
CA ARG A 284 3.29 10.66 -7.32
C ARG A 284 4.13 9.45 -6.92
N ASP A 285 3.84 8.80 -5.80
CA ASP A 285 4.41 7.51 -5.41
C ASP A 285 3.63 6.39 -6.10
N ALA A 286 3.84 6.25 -7.40
CA ALA A 286 2.98 5.47 -8.27
C ALA A 286 3.08 3.96 -8.02
N ASP A 287 4.24 3.45 -7.65
CA ASP A 287 4.47 2.06 -7.30
C ASP A 287 3.81 1.71 -5.96
N THR A 288 3.99 2.52 -4.92
CA THR A 288 3.31 2.35 -3.63
C THR A 288 1.78 2.45 -3.77
N ILE A 289 1.26 3.43 -4.52
CA ILE A 289 -0.18 3.55 -4.78
C ILE A 289 -0.69 2.31 -5.52
N GLY A 290 0.05 1.85 -6.54
CA GLY A 290 -0.24 0.62 -7.29
C GLY A 290 -0.19 -0.62 -6.41
N ALA A 291 0.84 -0.77 -5.58
CA ALA A 291 1.03 -1.89 -4.67
C ALA A 291 -0.11 -2.01 -3.64
N ILE A 292 -0.48 -0.91 -2.98
CA ILE A 292 -1.57 -0.88 -2.00
C ILE A 292 -2.93 -1.18 -2.68
N ALA A 293 -3.23 -0.56 -3.83
CA ALA A 293 -4.45 -0.83 -4.59
C ALA A 293 -4.51 -2.29 -5.06
N GLY A 294 -3.38 -2.82 -5.56
CA GLY A 294 -3.22 -4.21 -5.97
C GLY A 294 -3.39 -5.20 -4.82
N ALA A 295 -2.86 -4.88 -3.62
CA ALA A 295 -3.04 -5.70 -2.43
C ALA A 295 -4.51 -5.83 -2.03
N MET A 296 -5.24 -4.71 -1.94
CA MET A 296 -6.66 -4.71 -1.57
C MET A 296 -7.51 -5.43 -2.62
N SER A 297 -7.33 -5.12 -3.90
CA SER A 297 -8.11 -5.73 -4.98
C SER A 297 -7.77 -7.20 -5.19
N GLY A 298 -6.50 -7.60 -5.05
CA GLY A 298 -6.09 -9.00 -5.07
C GLY A 298 -6.63 -9.79 -3.88
N ALA A 299 -6.67 -9.22 -2.67
CA ALA A 299 -7.34 -9.81 -1.52
C ALA A 299 -8.85 -9.99 -1.76
N PHE A 300 -9.48 -9.03 -2.43
CA PHE A 300 -10.90 -9.07 -2.76
C PHE A 300 -11.22 -10.11 -3.85
N GLN A 301 -10.48 -10.14 -4.96
CA GLN A 301 -10.74 -11.01 -6.11
C GLN A 301 -10.03 -12.38 -6.08
N GLY A 302 -8.98 -12.55 -5.25
CA GLY A 302 -8.14 -13.73 -5.23
C GLY A 302 -7.09 -13.75 -6.35
N GLU A 303 -6.31 -14.84 -6.43
CA GLU A 303 -5.21 -14.99 -7.39
C GLU A 303 -5.69 -14.85 -8.85
N ALA A 304 -6.83 -15.42 -9.19
CA ALA A 304 -7.38 -15.37 -10.55
C ALA A 304 -7.82 -13.95 -10.99
N GLY A 305 -8.00 -13.02 -10.06
CA GLY A 305 -8.28 -11.62 -10.36
C GLY A 305 -7.08 -10.84 -10.88
N VAL A 306 -5.86 -11.30 -10.61
CA VAL A 306 -4.66 -10.67 -11.15
C VAL A 306 -4.50 -11.03 -12.62
N PRO A 307 -4.36 -10.06 -13.52
CA PRO A 307 -4.18 -10.34 -14.95
C PRO A 307 -3.03 -11.32 -15.19
N ARG A 308 -3.28 -12.38 -15.98
CA ARG A 308 -2.29 -13.43 -16.22
C ARG A 308 -0.98 -12.86 -16.78
N ARG A 309 -1.06 -11.87 -17.68
CA ARG A 309 0.11 -11.20 -18.26
C ARG A 309 0.99 -10.50 -17.21
N TRP A 310 0.40 -10.02 -16.10
CA TRP A 310 1.13 -9.45 -14.96
C TRP A 310 1.68 -10.56 -14.08
N ALA A 311 0.86 -11.55 -13.72
CA ALA A 311 1.26 -12.67 -12.88
C ALA A 311 2.49 -13.41 -13.43
N GLU A 312 2.56 -13.62 -14.76
CA GLU A 312 3.69 -14.28 -15.44
C GLU A 312 4.97 -13.42 -15.44
N ARG A 313 4.89 -12.12 -15.15
CA ARG A 313 6.04 -11.22 -15.04
C ARG A 313 6.60 -11.13 -13.62
N ILE A 314 5.80 -11.49 -12.60
CA ILE A 314 6.24 -11.45 -11.22
C ILE A 314 7.08 -12.69 -10.94
N GLY A 315 8.37 -12.46 -10.72
CA GLY A 315 9.35 -13.48 -10.33
C GLY A 315 9.75 -13.39 -8.86
N PRO A 316 10.72 -14.22 -8.44
CA PRO A 316 11.31 -14.12 -7.11
C PRO A 316 11.95 -12.74 -6.86
N ALA A 317 11.87 -12.27 -5.61
CA ALA A 317 12.50 -11.02 -5.18
C ALA A 317 13.99 -10.98 -5.56
N THR A 318 14.40 -9.85 -6.11
CA THR A 318 15.79 -9.70 -6.62
C THR A 318 16.79 -9.49 -5.49
N GLY A 319 16.34 -8.99 -4.35
CA GLY A 319 17.19 -8.57 -3.23
C GLY A 319 17.97 -7.29 -3.55
N LYS A 320 17.50 -6.49 -4.50
CA LYS A 320 18.14 -5.23 -4.89
C LYS A 320 18.00 -4.17 -3.81
N CYS A 321 16.82 -4.07 -3.25
CA CYS A 321 16.49 -3.16 -2.17
C CYS A 321 16.77 -3.81 -0.81
N LEU A 322 16.40 -5.08 -0.65
CA LEU A 322 16.52 -5.82 0.60
C LEU A 322 17.15 -7.21 0.37
N PRO A 323 18.49 -7.33 0.41
CA PRO A 323 19.19 -8.58 0.05
C PRO A 323 18.74 -9.83 0.82
N VAL A 324 18.23 -9.69 2.05
CA VAL A 324 17.77 -10.80 2.89
C VAL A 324 16.62 -11.59 2.29
N VAL A 325 15.78 -10.95 1.45
CA VAL A 325 14.62 -11.59 0.83
C VAL A 325 14.87 -12.15 -0.56
N LYS A 326 16.11 -12.04 -1.05
CA LYS A 326 16.50 -12.52 -2.39
C LYS A 326 16.07 -13.97 -2.64
N GLY A 327 15.42 -14.18 -3.77
CA GLY A 327 14.96 -15.50 -4.20
C GLY A 327 13.60 -15.93 -3.61
N ARG A 328 13.00 -15.16 -2.69
CA ARG A 328 11.66 -15.44 -2.18
C ARG A 328 10.60 -15.03 -3.20
N HIS A 329 9.62 -15.88 -3.44
CA HIS A 329 8.50 -15.57 -4.32
C HIS A 329 7.26 -15.18 -3.50
N VAL A 330 6.54 -14.14 -3.90
CA VAL A 330 5.36 -13.65 -3.18
C VAL A 330 4.27 -14.71 -3.00
N LEU A 331 4.13 -15.64 -3.95
CA LEU A 331 3.17 -16.74 -3.86
C LEU A 331 3.55 -17.77 -2.78
N ASP A 332 4.84 -18.06 -2.61
CA ASP A 332 5.31 -18.95 -1.54
C ASP A 332 5.08 -18.30 -0.17
N VAL A 333 5.37 -17.00 -0.07
CA VAL A 333 5.14 -16.21 1.14
C VAL A 333 3.64 -16.16 1.50
N ALA A 334 2.76 -15.98 0.51
CA ALA A 334 1.32 -16.03 0.70
C ALA A 334 0.85 -17.39 1.23
N ASP A 335 1.41 -18.47 0.68
CA ASP A 335 1.11 -19.84 1.11
C ASP A 335 1.57 -20.11 2.55
N GLU A 336 2.72 -19.56 2.95
CA GLU A 336 3.23 -19.66 4.31
C GLU A 336 2.33 -18.90 5.30
N LEU A 337 1.99 -17.64 5.00
CA LEU A 337 1.08 -16.83 5.82
C LEU A 337 -0.30 -17.49 5.97
N ALA A 338 -0.80 -18.11 4.91
CA ALA A 338 -2.10 -18.79 4.96
C ALA A 338 -2.11 -20.05 5.81
N LYS A 339 -0.96 -20.68 6.07
CA LYS A 339 -0.79 -21.87 6.90
C LYS A 339 -0.53 -21.56 8.38
N GLY A 340 0.03 -20.40 8.68
CA GLY A 340 0.52 -20.00 9.99
C GLY A 340 -0.56 -19.61 11.01
N ARG A 341 -1.75 -20.25 10.93
CA ARG A 341 -2.87 -20.08 11.86
C ARG A 341 -2.97 -21.18 12.87
#